data_2b815474aa4b92d1de09c667c46722e6
#
_entry.id   2b815474aa4b92d1de09c667c46722e6
#
_cell.length_a   1.000
_cell.length_b   1.000
_cell.length_c   1.000
_cell.angle_alpha   90.00
_cell.angle_beta   90.00
_cell.angle_gamma   90.00
#
_symmetry.space_group_name_H-M   'P 1'
#
loop_
_entity.id
_entity.type
_entity.pdbx_description
1 polymer ?
#
loop_
_entity_poly.entity_id
_entity_poly.type
_entity_poly.pdbx_seq_one_letter_code
_entity_poly.pdbx_strand_id
1 'polypeptide(L)'
;MRCTNSTRGLRGFRREKANMKSTRRFATLNLFVFCLLLVATPLLAQAQSAPVEKDVTIYGAKIHYAEAGSGPTVILLHGLGGSWQNWAFNIAPLAAKYRVVALDQIGFGKSDKPMINYRIGTYIDFLDQFYKQLKIERASLVGNSMGGWIAAAYTAAHPEKVDRLVLEDAAGYAPPSTFDYKVLYNLNPSTRDAMKQVAKLVFYNQALFGTEGAIDQAMAARINAGDGYTIKSLIESIIRGEDFVDAQVKTIKQPTLIVWGKQDGLTPVSDGERFKRDISNSTLLVIDQCGHVPNVEKAREFNAAVLKFLGGQ
;
A
#
# COMPACT_ATOMS: atom_id res chain seq x y z
N MET A 1 -18.44 -55.94 -35.32
CA MET A 1 -17.74 -57.22 -35.20
C MET A 1 -17.16 -57.32 -33.80
N ARG A 2 -17.69 -58.25 -33.06
CA ARG A 2 -17.18 -59.13 -31.98
C ARG A 2 -16.18 -58.42 -30.98
N CYS A 3 -16.61 -58.21 -29.75
CA CYS A 3 -16.70 -59.13 -28.59
C CYS A 3 -15.42 -59.96 -28.36
N THR A 4 -14.74 -59.72 -27.19
CA THR A 4 -14.67 -60.83 -26.21
C THR A 4 -14.20 -60.34 -24.84
N ASN A 5 -14.98 -60.75 -23.86
CA ASN A 5 -14.70 -60.76 -22.40
C ASN A 5 -13.50 -61.66 -22.05
N SER A 6 -12.85 -61.39 -20.93
CA SER A 6 -12.48 -62.48 -20.00
C SER A 6 -12.34 -61.96 -18.57
N THR A 7 -13.09 -62.60 -17.74
CA THR A 7 -13.25 -62.56 -16.28
C THR A 7 -12.22 -63.45 -15.54
N ARG A 8 -12.21 -63.28 -14.21
CA ARG A 8 -11.74 -64.16 -13.09
C ARG A 8 -10.39 -63.79 -12.50
N GLY A 9 -10.20 -63.81 -11.20
CA GLY A 9 -10.94 -64.44 -10.16
C GLY A 9 -10.51 -64.04 -8.75
N LEU A 10 -11.43 -64.20 -7.86
CA LEU A 10 -11.40 -64.08 -6.40
C LEU A 10 -10.51 -65.14 -5.72
N ARG A 11 -9.90 -64.78 -4.59
CA ARG A 11 -9.68 -65.59 -3.35
C ARG A 11 -8.94 -64.68 -2.37
N GLY A 12 -9.32 -64.37 -1.15
CA GLY A 12 -10.06 -65.09 -0.12
C GLY A 12 -9.09 -65.64 0.95
N PHE A 13 -9.42 -65.39 2.21
CA PHE A 13 -8.83 -65.94 3.44
C PHE A 13 -7.78 -65.04 4.14
N ARG A 14 -7.76 -64.88 5.48
CA ARG A 14 -8.56 -65.33 6.62
C ARG A 14 -8.23 -64.47 7.85
N ARG A 15 -9.18 -64.34 8.74
CA ARG A 15 -9.04 -63.81 10.12
C ARG A 15 -8.21 -64.76 10.93
N GLU A 16 -7.36 -64.19 11.83
CA GLU A 16 -7.10 -64.90 13.10
C GLU A 16 -7.11 -63.92 14.27
N LYS A 17 -8.01 -64.23 15.21
CA LYS A 17 -8.08 -63.70 16.55
C LYS A 17 -7.20 -64.55 17.44
N ALA A 18 -6.39 -63.98 18.31
CA ALA A 18 -5.95 -64.64 19.51
C ALA A 18 -6.00 -63.71 20.70
N ASN A 19 -6.68 -64.13 21.67
CA ASN A 19 -6.98 -63.61 22.98
C ASN A 19 -5.86 -64.09 23.94
N MET A 20 -5.38 -63.36 24.94
CA MET A 20 -5.64 -63.75 26.37
C MET A 20 -4.68 -63.11 27.40
N LYS A 21 -5.29 -62.44 28.33
CA LYS A 21 -5.05 -62.44 29.83
C LYS A 21 -3.75 -61.86 30.42
N SER A 22 -3.92 -60.76 31.11
CA SER A 22 -3.99 -60.63 32.57
C SER A 22 -2.73 -60.98 33.37
N THR A 23 -2.15 -60.00 34.03
CA THR A 23 -1.85 -60.06 35.47
C THR A 23 -1.61 -58.69 36.09
N ARG A 24 -2.38 -58.43 37.15
CA ARG A 24 -2.22 -57.28 38.08
C ARG A 24 -0.92 -57.39 38.88
N ARG A 25 -0.22 -56.29 39.10
CA ARG A 25 0.42 -56.06 40.42
C ARG A 25 0.35 -54.58 40.75
N PHE A 26 -0.20 -54.32 41.93
CA PHE A 26 -0.24 -53.07 42.64
C PHE A 26 1.18 -52.71 43.14
N ALA A 27 1.56 -51.45 43.04
CA ALA A 27 2.47 -50.80 43.94
C ALA A 27 2.10 -49.32 44.04
N THR A 28 1.55 -48.97 45.17
CA THR A 28 1.36 -47.63 45.71
C THR A 28 2.71 -46.98 45.96
N LEU A 29 2.91 -45.73 45.59
CA LEU A 29 3.62 -44.76 46.41
C LEU A 29 3.50 -43.31 45.93
N ASN A 30 2.90 -42.52 46.82
CA ASN A 30 3.12 -41.12 47.14
C ASN A 30 3.08 -40.01 46.06
N LEU A 31 2.04 -39.33 46.12
CA LEU A 31 1.68 -37.90 46.23
C LEU A 31 2.86 -36.94 46.40
N PHE A 32 3.16 -36.17 45.34
CA PHE A 32 3.62 -34.79 45.49
C PHE A 32 2.89 -33.93 44.44
N VAL A 33 1.87 -33.23 44.96
CA VAL A 33 1.16 -32.18 44.24
C VAL A 33 2.10 -30.98 44.14
N PHE A 34 2.69 -30.75 42.98
CA PHE A 34 3.27 -29.47 42.65
C PHE A 34 2.27 -28.75 41.74
N CYS A 35 1.44 -27.90 42.38
CA CYS A 35 0.63 -26.93 41.67
C CYS A 35 1.55 -25.94 40.96
N LEU A 36 1.92 -26.22 39.71
CA LEU A 36 2.41 -25.20 38.78
C LEU A 36 1.18 -24.49 38.21
N LEU A 37 0.80 -23.38 38.84
CA LEU A 37 -0.06 -22.37 38.25
C LEU A 37 0.67 -21.78 37.01
N LEU A 38 0.53 -22.42 35.87
CA LEU A 38 0.74 -21.81 34.58
C LEU A 38 -0.35 -20.76 34.41
N VAL A 39 -0.03 -19.52 34.78
CA VAL A 39 -0.76 -18.35 34.27
C VAL A 39 -0.55 -18.34 32.77
N ALA A 40 -1.40 -19.04 32.06
CA ALA A 40 -1.58 -18.87 30.62
C ALA A 40 -2.18 -17.48 30.43
N THR A 41 -1.33 -16.47 30.33
CA THR A 41 -1.75 -15.22 29.67
C THR A 41 -2.20 -15.61 28.27
N PRO A 42 -3.48 -15.42 27.90
CA PRO A 42 -3.84 -15.55 26.49
C PRO A 42 -3.07 -14.45 25.75
N LEU A 43 -2.04 -14.84 25.02
CA LEU A 43 -1.56 -14.05 23.89
C LEU A 43 -2.75 -14.05 22.91
N LEU A 44 -3.65 -13.10 23.11
CA LEU A 44 -4.59 -12.70 22.08
C LEU A 44 -3.73 -12.17 20.92
N ALA A 45 -3.26 -13.09 20.08
CA ALA A 45 -2.94 -12.74 18.72
C ALA A 45 -4.23 -12.16 18.16
N GLN A 46 -4.36 -10.83 18.20
CA GLN A 46 -5.42 -10.13 17.48
C GLN A 46 -5.27 -10.60 16.04
N ALA A 47 -6.17 -11.48 15.61
CA ALA A 47 -6.34 -11.77 14.20
C ALA A 47 -6.59 -10.42 13.54
N GLN A 48 -5.59 -9.90 12.83
CA GLN A 48 -5.71 -8.64 12.13
C GLN A 48 -6.81 -8.86 11.08
N SER A 49 -7.98 -8.30 11.36
CA SER A 49 -9.12 -8.38 10.44
C SER A 49 -8.73 -7.74 9.12
N ALA A 50 -9.13 -8.37 8.02
CA ALA A 50 -9.01 -7.75 6.70
C ALA A 50 -9.60 -6.34 6.73
N PRO A 51 -9.05 -5.38 5.97
CA PRO A 51 -9.58 -4.03 5.94
C PRO A 51 -11.04 -4.05 5.45
N VAL A 52 -11.87 -3.21 6.05
CA VAL A 52 -13.28 -3.05 5.67
C VAL A 52 -13.35 -1.98 4.59
N GLU A 53 -13.88 -2.35 3.44
CA GLU A 53 -14.13 -1.40 2.35
C GLU A 53 -15.41 -0.61 2.62
N LYS A 54 -15.36 0.70 2.38
CA LYS A 54 -16.42 1.66 2.64
C LYS A 54 -16.48 2.72 1.54
N ASP A 55 -17.62 3.39 1.46
CA ASP A 55 -17.81 4.53 0.56
C ASP A 55 -18.27 5.77 1.34
N VAL A 56 -17.89 6.94 0.86
CA VAL A 56 -18.39 8.23 1.32
C VAL A 56 -18.68 9.13 0.13
N THR A 57 -19.68 9.97 0.23
CA THR A 57 -20.03 10.90 -0.86
C THR A 57 -19.40 12.28 -0.61
N ILE A 58 -18.64 12.78 -1.59
CA ILE A 58 -18.00 14.10 -1.57
C ILE A 58 -18.35 14.82 -2.87
N TYR A 59 -18.95 16.00 -2.78
CA TYR A 59 -19.43 16.77 -3.93
C TYR A 59 -20.32 15.97 -4.89
N GLY A 60 -21.08 15.00 -4.37
CA GLY A 60 -21.93 14.11 -5.16
C GLY A 60 -21.19 12.91 -5.78
N ALA A 61 -19.87 12.86 -5.70
CA ALA A 61 -19.07 11.73 -6.15
C ALA A 61 -18.83 10.73 -5.02
N LYS A 62 -18.89 9.44 -5.34
CA LYS A 62 -18.53 8.36 -4.44
C LYS A 62 -17.01 8.29 -4.31
N ILE A 63 -16.51 8.32 -3.09
CA ILE A 63 -15.10 8.08 -2.74
C ILE A 63 -15.03 6.77 -1.97
N HIS A 64 -14.32 5.82 -2.53
CA HIS A 64 -14.08 4.51 -1.94
C HIS A 64 -12.83 4.52 -1.07
N TYR A 65 -12.83 3.77 0.03
CA TYR A 65 -11.67 3.60 0.89
C TYR A 65 -11.72 2.28 1.66
N ALA A 66 -10.56 1.81 2.09
CA ALA A 66 -10.41 0.69 2.98
C ALA A 66 -9.97 1.17 4.36
N GLU A 67 -10.56 0.63 5.43
CA GLU A 67 -10.28 1.01 6.81
C GLU A 67 -9.96 -0.20 7.66
N ALA A 68 -8.94 -0.09 8.52
CA ALA A 68 -8.56 -1.12 9.48
C ALA A 68 -7.96 -0.51 10.76
N GLY A 69 -8.08 -1.23 11.88
CA GLY A 69 -7.49 -0.83 13.15
C GLY A 69 -8.27 0.27 13.87
N SER A 70 -7.63 0.82 14.90
CA SER A 70 -8.19 1.90 15.74
C SER A 70 -7.05 2.74 16.33
N GLY A 71 -7.38 3.88 16.95
CA GLY A 71 -6.39 4.79 17.51
C GLY A 71 -6.13 6.02 16.66
N PRO A 72 -4.94 6.65 16.72
CA PRO A 72 -4.60 7.79 15.89
C PRO A 72 -4.73 7.47 14.41
N THR A 73 -5.26 8.41 13.62
CA THR A 73 -5.55 8.15 12.20
C THR A 73 -4.29 8.29 11.34
N VAL A 74 -4.11 7.34 10.43
CA VAL A 74 -3.12 7.35 9.35
C VAL A 74 -3.84 7.22 8.02
N ILE A 75 -3.68 8.20 7.14
CA ILE A 75 -4.27 8.20 5.79
C ILE A 75 -3.19 7.82 4.78
N LEU A 76 -3.47 6.82 3.95
CA LEU A 76 -2.59 6.32 2.90
C LEU A 76 -3.06 6.80 1.53
N LEU A 77 -2.20 7.48 0.79
CA LEU A 77 -2.46 8.09 -0.52
C LEU A 77 -1.61 7.41 -1.59
N HIS A 78 -2.25 6.71 -2.51
CA HIS A 78 -1.58 5.97 -3.59
C HIS A 78 -1.04 6.89 -4.70
N GLY A 79 -0.13 6.37 -5.53
CA GLY A 79 0.41 7.03 -6.71
C GLY A 79 -0.55 7.06 -7.90
N LEU A 80 -0.08 7.62 -9.02
CA LEU A 80 -0.82 7.72 -10.28
C LEU A 80 -1.26 6.33 -10.78
N GLY A 81 -2.55 6.19 -11.12
CA GLY A 81 -3.10 4.91 -11.60
C GLY A 81 -3.23 3.82 -10.55
N GLY A 82 -3.02 4.15 -9.27
CA GLY A 82 -3.11 3.23 -8.15
C GLY A 82 -4.50 3.13 -7.52
N SER A 83 -4.55 2.49 -6.37
CA SER A 83 -5.74 2.31 -5.55
C SER A 83 -5.32 1.96 -4.11
N TRP A 84 -6.27 1.82 -3.20
CA TRP A 84 -5.99 1.40 -1.83
C TRP A 84 -5.20 0.07 -1.75
N GLN A 85 -5.36 -0.81 -2.74
CA GLN A 85 -4.66 -2.09 -2.79
C GLN A 85 -3.13 -1.96 -2.90
N ASN A 86 -2.62 -0.83 -3.36
CA ASN A 86 -1.18 -0.56 -3.35
C ASN A 86 -0.58 -0.63 -1.93
N TRP A 87 -1.42 -0.47 -0.90
CA TRP A 87 -1.06 -0.51 0.51
C TRP A 87 -1.33 -1.86 1.20
N ALA A 88 -1.64 -2.92 0.42
CA ALA A 88 -2.05 -4.22 0.97
C ALA A 88 -1.02 -4.82 1.96
N PHE A 89 0.28 -4.61 1.74
CA PHE A 89 1.36 -5.08 2.63
C PHE A 89 1.60 -4.16 3.84
N ASN A 90 0.94 -3.01 3.91
CA ASN A 90 1.19 -1.97 4.91
C ASN A 90 0.02 -1.81 5.88
N ILE A 91 -1.21 -1.99 5.41
CA ILE A 91 -2.43 -1.78 6.21
C ILE A 91 -2.38 -2.61 7.49
N ALA A 92 -2.19 -3.93 7.41
CA ALA A 92 -2.24 -4.80 8.58
C ALA A 92 -1.15 -4.47 9.63
N PRO A 93 0.15 -4.29 9.28
CA PRO A 93 1.16 -3.87 10.24
C PRO A 93 0.84 -2.53 10.92
N LEU A 94 0.36 -1.54 10.16
CA LEU A 94 0.00 -0.23 10.71
C LEU A 94 -1.26 -0.28 11.57
N ALA A 95 -2.26 -1.07 11.18
CA ALA A 95 -3.53 -1.22 11.88
C ALA A 95 -3.40 -1.85 13.28
N ALA A 96 -2.25 -2.45 13.60
CA ALA A 96 -1.94 -2.92 14.94
C ALA A 96 -1.88 -1.78 15.99
N LYS A 97 -1.65 -0.52 15.55
CA LYS A 97 -1.49 0.64 16.43
C LYS A 97 -2.30 1.86 16.01
N TYR A 98 -2.78 1.90 14.78
CA TYR A 98 -3.40 3.07 14.17
C TYR A 98 -4.74 2.72 13.52
N ARG A 99 -5.62 3.72 13.43
CA ARG A 99 -6.74 3.68 12.50
C ARG A 99 -6.18 4.01 11.11
N VAL A 100 -6.05 3.00 10.27
CA VAL A 100 -5.51 3.12 8.91
C VAL A 100 -6.65 3.31 7.93
N VAL A 101 -6.56 4.34 7.11
CA VAL A 101 -7.55 4.67 6.07
C VAL A 101 -6.81 4.82 4.74
N ALA A 102 -7.01 3.87 3.84
CA ALA A 102 -6.40 3.89 2.51
C ALA A 102 -7.45 4.27 1.47
N LEU A 103 -7.25 5.41 0.79
CA LEU A 103 -8.21 5.95 -0.17
C LEU A 103 -7.99 5.36 -1.57
N ASP A 104 -9.12 5.18 -2.28
CA ASP A 104 -9.13 5.30 -3.73
C ASP A 104 -9.41 6.77 -4.04
N GLN A 105 -8.39 7.50 -4.47
CA GLN A 105 -8.53 8.93 -4.76
C GLN A 105 -9.52 9.14 -5.92
N ILE A 106 -10.25 10.28 -5.91
CA ILE A 106 -11.20 10.60 -7.00
C ILE A 106 -10.55 10.39 -8.37
N GLY A 107 -11.23 9.73 -9.29
CA GLY A 107 -10.68 9.39 -10.60
C GLY A 107 -9.96 8.05 -10.66
N PHE A 108 -9.77 7.34 -9.51
CA PHE A 108 -9.01 6.09 -9.43
C PHE A 108 -9.77 4.99 -8.66
N GLY A 109 -9.25 3.77 -8.75
CA GLY A 109 -9.77 2.60 -8.04
C GLY A 109 -11.27 2.39 -8.22
N LYS A 110 -11.99 2.18 -7.11
CA LYS A 110 -13.46 2.06 -7.05
C LYS A 110 -14.18 3.40 -6.82
N SER A 111 -13.44 4.50 -6.65
CA SER A 111 -14.01 5.84 -6.60
C SER A 111 -14.55 6.25 -7.96
N ASP A 112 -15.50 7.19 -7.95
CA ASP A 112 -16.05 7.76 -9.17
C ASP A 112 -14.97 8.47 -10.00
N LYS A 113 -15.19 8.50 -11.31
CA LYS A 113 -14.26 9.06 -12.29
C LYS A 113 -14.96 10.11 -13.18
N PRO A 114 -15.43 11.23 -12.57
CA PRO A 114 -16.07 12.28 -13.35
C PRO A 114 -15.10 12.86 -14.37
N MET A 115 -15.63 13.29 -15.52
CA MET A 115 -14.84 13.93 -16.58
C MET A 115 -14.62 15.41 -16.23
N ILE A 116 -13.68 15.66 -15.32
CA ILE A 116 -13.27 17.01 -14.90
C ILE A 116 -11.80 17.24 -15.24
N ASN A 117 -11.32 18.47 -15.12
CA ASN A 117 -9.91 18.77 -15.24
C ASN A 117 -9.19 18.43 -13.94
N TYR A 118 -8.55 17.26 -13.91
CA TYR A 118 -7.80 16.81 -12.75
C TYR A 118 -6.48 17.55 -12.62
N ARG A 119 -6.20 18.03 -11.41
CA ARG A 119 -4.94 18.63 -10.99
C ARG A 119 -4.71 18.32 -9.51
N ILE A 120 -3.52 18.56 -8.98
CA ILE A 120 -3.25 18.27 -7.55
C ILE A 120 -4.20 19.05 -6.62
N GLY A 121 -4.55 20.28 -6.97
CA GLY A 121 -5.57 21.05 -6.24
C GLY A 121 -6.91 20.33 -6.09
N THR A 122 -7.34 19.57 -7.10
CA THR A 122 -8.56 18.72 -7.00
C THR A 122 -8.47 17.72 -5.85
N TYR A 123 -7.32 17.05 -5.70
CA TYR A 123 -7.13 16.06 -4.63
C TYR A 123 -7.02 16.69 -3.25
N ILE A 124 -6.45 17.91 -3.16
CA ILE A 124 -6.41 18.68 -1.91
C ILE A 124 -7.83 18.99 -1.45
N ASP A 125 -8.69 19.48 -2.35
CA ASP A 125 -10.08 19.79 -2.04
C ASP A 125 -10.88 18.55 -1.61
N PHE A 126 -10.72 17.43 -2.34
CA PHE A 126 -11.37 16.17 -1.99
C PHE A 126 -10.86 15.61 -0.66
N LEU A 127 -9.56 15.69 -0.39
CA LEU A 127 -8.98 15.24 0.89
C LEU A 127 -9.50 16.08 2.06
N ASP A 128 -9.62 17.41 1.89
CA ASP A 128 -10.18 18.28 2.93
C ASP A 128 -11.64 17.93 3.25
N GLN A 129 -12.45 17.65 2.23
CA GLN A 129 -13.83 17.20 2.42
C GLN A 129 -13.87 15.77 3.01
N PHE A 130 -12.94 14.91 2.65
CA PHE A 130 -12.84 13.57 3.22
C PHE A 130 -12.60 13.63 4.74
N TYR A 131 -11.69 14.50 5.21
CA TYR A 131 -11.49 14.76 6.64
C TYR A 131 -12.80 15.18 7.31
N LYS A 132 -13.55 16.09 6.71
CA LYS A 132 -14.83 16.58 7.26
C LYS A 132 -15.88 15.48 7.33
N GLN A 133 -16.04 14.70 6.25
CA GLN A 133 -17.05 13.64 6.18
C GLN A 133 -16.78 12.51 7.19
N LEU A 134 -15.51 12.15 7.39
CA LEU A 134 -15.11 11.12 8.35
C LEU A 134 -14.89 11.67 9.76
N LYS A 135 -15.11 12.96 10.00
CA LYS A 135 -14.89 13.68 11.27
C LYS A 135 -13.45 13.45 11.78
N ILE A 136 -12.48 13.50 10.87
CA ILE A 136 -11.06 13.43 11.19
C ILE A 136 -10.58 14.85 11.47
N GLU A 137 -10.18 15.13 12.69
CA GLU A 137 -9.61 16.43 13.05
C GLU A 137 -8.16 16.54 12.60
N ARG A 138 -7.39 15.48 12.88
CA ARG A 138 -5.98 15.37 12.52
C ARG A 138 -5.62 13.95 12.12
N ALA A 139 -4.68 13.80 11.21
CA ALA A 139 -4.11 12.50 10.83
C ALA A 139 -2.64 12.62 10.43
N SER A 140 -1.91 11.52 10.50
CA SER A 140 -0.65 11.38 9.78
C SER A 140 -0.93 11.00 8.32
N LEU A 141 -0.19 11.58 7.39
CA LEU A 141 -0.31 11.28 5.97
C LEU A 141 0.89 10.44 5.51
N VAL A 142 0.62 9.42 4.74
CA VAL A 142 1.62 8.59 4.05
C VAL A 142 1.26 8.57 2.58
N GLY A 143 2.12 9.09 1.73
CA GLY A 143 1.84 9.19 0.30
C GLY A 143 3.00 8.70 -0.56
N ASN A 144 2.66 7.88 -1.57
CA ASN A 144 3.59 7.40 -2.59
C ASN A 144 3.44 8.22 -3.87
N SER A 145 4.55 8.66 -4.47
CA SER A 145 4.56 9.31 -5.80
C SER A 145 3.62 10.52 -5.87
N MET A 146 2.60 10.51 -6.74
CA MET A 146 1.52 11.51 -6.77
C MET A 146 0.84 11.67 -5.40
N GLY A 147 0.63 10.58 -4.66
CA GLY A 147 0.07 10.62 -3.30
C GLY A 147 0.99 11.36 -2.31
N GLY A 148 2.31 11.25 -2.51
CA GLY A 148 3.32 12.03 -1.78
C GLY A 148 3.24 13.52 -2.10
N TRP A 149 3.04 13.86 -3.38
CA TRP A 149 2.80 15.25 -3.80
C TRP A 149 1.55 15.83 -3.15
N ILE A 150 0.43 15.11 -3.21
CA ILE A 150 -0.82 15.50 -2.55
C ILE A 150 -0.61 15.67 -1.05
N ALA A 151 0.07 14.72 -0.39
CA ALA A 151 0.35 14.79 1.04
C ALA A 151 1.19 16.02 1.43
N ALA A 152 2.24 16.33 0.65
CA ALA A 152 3.09 17.51 0.87
C ALA A 152 2.30 18.80 0.66
N ALA A 153 1.56 18.91 -0.45
CA ALA A 153 0.76 20.09 -0.77
C ALA A 153 -0.36 20.32 0.27
N TYR A 154 -1.05 19.25 0.68
CA TYR A 154 -2.08 19.33 1.72
C TYR A 154 -1.49 19.73 3.08
N THR A 155 -0.34 19.17 3.47
CA THR A 155 0.34 19.52 4.72
C THR A 155 0.76 20.99 4.75
N ALA A 156 1.25 21.53 3.63
CA ALA A 156 1.59 22.94 3.53
C ALA A 156 0.37 23.87 3.60
N ALA A 157 -0.78 23.44 3.03
CA ALA A 157 -2.02 24.22 3.02
C ALA A 157 -2.82 24.13 4.33
N HIS A 158 -2.75 22.99 5.03
CA HIS A 158 -3.54 22.67 6.23
C HIS A 158 -2.65 22.09 7.35
N PRO A 159 -1.63 22.83 7.81
CA PRO A 159 -0.65 22.33 8.77
C PRO A 159 -1.28 21.90 10.11
N GLU A 160 -2.41 22.49 10.48
CA GLU A 160 -3.15 22.17 11.71
C GLU A 160 -3.82 20.79 11.67
N LYS A 161 -4.04 20.22 10.47
CA LYS A 161 -4.71 18.93 10.26
C LYS A 161 -3.77 17.75 10.13
N VAL A 162 -2.45 18.00 10.06
CA VAL A 162 -1.47 16.94 9.83
C VAL A 162 -0.56 16.78 11.04
N ASP A 163 -0.48 15.57 11.58
CA ASP A 163 0.40 15.24 12.71
C ASP A 163 1.82 14.97 12.26
N ARG A 164 1.97 14.05 11.31
CA ARG A 164 3.24 13.61 10.72
C ARG A 164 3.07 13.37 9.23
N LEU A 165 4.14 13.54 8.48
CA LEU A 165 4.16 13.35 7.03
C LEU A 165 5.16 12.27 6.65
N VAL A 166 4.74 11.33 5.81
CA VAL A 166 5.63 10.34 5.17
C VAL A 166 5.54 10.52 3.66
N LEU A 167 6.66 10.82 3.05
CA LEU A 167 6.83 10.99 1.60
C LEU A 167 7.60 9.79 1.06
N GLU A 168 6.95 8.97 0.27
CA GLU A 168 7.54 7.81 -0.38
C GLU A 168 7.69 8.08 -1.86
N ASP A 169 8.93 8.16 -2.35
CA ASP A 169 9.25 8.39 -3.77
C ASP A 169 8.38 9.49 -4.38
N ALA A 170 8.20 10.58 -3.63
CA ALA A 170 7.18 11.58 -3.90
C ALA A 170 7.51 12.40 -5.15
N ALA A 171 6.52 12.62 -6.00
CA ALA A 171 6.55 13.68 -6.98
C ALA A 171 6.26 15.04 -6.30
N GLY A 172 6.29 16.13 -7.08
CA GLY A 172 5.82 17.44 -6.63
C GLY A 172 6.74 18.59 -6.95
N TYR A 173 8.01 18.36 -7.18
CA TYR A 173 8.91 19.40 -7.67
C TYR A 173 8.75 19.61 -9.18
N ALA A 174 8.85 20.89 -9.58
CA ALA A 174 8.93 21.23 -10.98
C ALA A 174 10.20 20.60 -11.60
N PRO A 175 10.07 19.87 -12.70
CA PRO A 175 11.22 19.32 -13.41
C PRO A 175 12.05 20.47 -14.04
N PRO A 176 13.32 20.22 -14.38
CA PRO A 176 14.13 21.23 -15.05
C PRO A 176 13.53 21.64 -16.39
N SER A 177 13.82 22.86 -16.84
CA SER A 177 13.30 23.42 -18.10
C SER A 177 13.64 22.60 -19.36
N THR A 178 14.65 21.73 -19.26
CA THR A 178 15.06 20.82 -20.35
C THR A 178 14.27 19.50 -20.35
N PHE A 179 13.38 19.31 -19.40
CA PHE A 179 12.60 18.07 -19.28
C PHE A 179 11.58 17.94 -20.43
N ASP A 180 11.62 16.80 -21.11
CA ASP A 180 10.60 16.49 -22.12
C ASP A 180 9.33 15.93 -21.47
N TYR A 181 8.36 16.79 -21.25
CA TYR A 181 7.08 16.41 -20.64
C TYR A 181 6.32 15.33 -21.42
N LYS A 182 6.64 15.09 -22.70
CA LYS A 182 5.98 14.04 -23.50
C LYS A 182 6.22 12.65 -22.94
N VAL A 183 7.34 12.44 -22.23
CA VAL A 183 7.63 11.15 -21.59
C VAL A 183 6.59 10.77 -20.54
N LEU A 184 5.89 11.75 -19.94
CA LEU A 184 4.85 11.49 -18.94
C LEU A 184 3.66 10.72 -19.53
N TYR A 185 3.37 10.86 -20.84
CA TYR A 185 2.30 10.08 -21.47
C TYR A 185 2.56 8.57 -21.45
N ASN A 186 3.83 8.15 -21.31
CA ASN A 186 4.17 6.74 -21.12
C ASN A 186 3.63 6.15 -19.81
N LEU A 187 3.28 7.00 -18.85
CA LEU A 187 2.64 6.57 -17.58
C LEU A 187 1.15 6.23 -17.76
N ASN A 188 0.61 6.38 -18.96
CA ASN A 188 -0.75 5.96 -19.33
C ASN A 188 -0.70 4.85 -20.40
N PRO A 189 -0.12 3.67 -20.10
CA PRO A 189 0.13 2.63 -21.09
C PRO A 189 -1.18 2.03 -21.61
N SER A 190 -1.29 1.89 -22.94
CA SER A 190 -2.41 1.24 -23.62
C SER A 190 -2.01 -0.05 -24.35
N THR A 191 -0.73 -0.38 -24.33
CA THR A 191 -0.19 -1.60 -24.92
C THR A 191 0.65 -2.38 -23.90
N ARG A 192 0.78 -3.69 -24.14
CA ARG A 192 1.58 -4.58 -23.29
C ARG A 192 3.06 -4.17 -23.22
N ASP A 193 3.62 -3.74 -24.35
CA ASP A 193 5.03 -3.29 -24.40
C ASP A 193 5.22 -1.97 -23.65
N ALA A 194 4.28 -1.03 -23.73
CA ALA A 194 4.30 0.18 -22.92
C ALA A 194 4.20 -0.16 -21.43
N MET A 195 3.35 -1.13 -21.04
CA MET A 195 3.27 -1.60 -19.65
C MET A 195 4.60 -2.21 -19.16
N LYS A 196 5.31 -2.96 -20.00
CA LYS A 196 6.66 -3.47 -19.67
C LYS A 196 7.64 -2.33 -19.39
N GLN A 197 7.57 -1.24 -20.15
CA GLN A 197 8.45 -0.08 -19.90
C GLN A 197 8.09 0.60 -18.58
N VAL A 198 6.81 0.76 -18.26
CA VAL A 198 6.39 1.27 -16.95
C VAL A 198 6.89 0.37 -15.82
N ALA A 199 6.73 -0.94 -15.94
CA ALA A 199 7.22 -1.89 -14.92
C ALA A 199 8.74 -1.79 -14.70
N LYS A 200 9.53 -1.55 -15.75
CA LYS A 200 10.99 -1.34 -15.63
C LYS A 200 11.35 -0.06 -14.89
N LEU A 201 10.55 0.98 -15.03
CA LEU A 201 10.77 2.25 -14.32
C LEU A 201 10.35 2.17 -12.85
N VAL A 202 9.26 1.44 -12.58
CA VAL A 202 8.66 1.34 -11.24
C VAL A 202 9.41 0.35 -10.34
N PHE A 203 9.77 -0.83 -10.85
CA PHE A 203 10.28 -1.92 -10.02
C PHE A 203 11.76 -2.19 -10.27
N TYR A 204 12.52 -2.34 -9.20
CA TYR A 204 13.89 -2.86 -9.25
C TYR A 204 13.89 -4.38 -9.50
N ASN A 205 13.03 -5.13 -8.81
CA ASN A 205 12.98 -6.59 -8.90
C ASN A 205 12.21 -7.07 -10.14
N GLN A 206 12.87 -7.00 -11.30
CA GLN A 206 12.29 -7.44 -12.57
C GLN A 206 12.02 -8.96 -12.63
N ALA A 207 12.71 -9.76 -11.83
CA ALA A 207 12.46 -11.20 -11.75
C ALA A 207 11.08 -11.53 -11.18
N LEU A 208 10.51 -10.64 -10.36
CA LEU A 208 9.18 -10.79 -9.80
C LEU A 208 8.12 -9.97 -10.58
N PHE A 209 8.38 -8.69 -10.83
CA PHE A 209 7.40 -7.75 -11.37
C PHE A 209 7.49 -7.56 -12.89
N GLY A 210 8.59 -7.97 -13.53
CA GLY A 210 8.80 -7.90 -14.97
C GLY A 210 8.43 -9.17 -15.73
N THR A 211 7.89 -10.20 -15.08
CA THR A 211 7.49 -11.45 -15.74
C THR A 211 6.30 -11.24 -16.67
N GLU A 212 6.16 -12.11 -17.69
CA GLU A 212 5.05 -12.03 -18.65
C GLU A 212 3.69 -12.05 -17.94
N GLY A 213 3.52 -12.92 -16.93
CA GLY A 213 2.30 -13.01 -16.13
C GLY A 213 2.02 -11.76 -15.29
N ALA A 214 3.05 -11.15 -14.70
CA ALA A 214 2.91 -9.90 -13.96
C ALA A 214 2.50 -8.74 -14.88
N ILE A 215 3.07 -8.68 -16.09
CA ILE A 215 2.69 -7.68 -17.10
C ILE A 215 1.25 -7.88 -17.58
N ASP A 216 0.81 -9.12 -17.80
CA ASP A 216 -0.57 -9.42 -18.20
C ASP A 216 -1.56 -9.03 -17.09
N GLN A 217 -1.24 -9.29 -15.82
CA GLN A 217 -2.04 -8.86 -14.68
C GLN A 217 -2.08 -7.33 -14.58
N ALA A 218 -0.95 -6.64 -14.76
CA ALA A 218 -0.89 -5.19 -14.74
C ALA A 218 -1.72 -4.56 -15.88
N MET A 219 -1.68 -5.15 -17.10
CA MET A 219 -2.53 -4.71 -18.20
C MET A 219 -4.02 -4.94 -17.93
N ALA A 220 -4.39 -6.09 -17.37
CA ALA A 220 -5.78 -6.37 -17.00
C ALA A 220 -6.28 -5.37 -15.94
N ALA A 221 -5.48 -5.11 -14.92
CA ALA A 221 -5.78 -4.10 -13.90
C ALA A 221 -5.93 -2.71 -14.52
N ARG A 222 -5.04 -2.33 -15.42
CA ARG A 222 -5.05 -1.04 -16.13
C ARG A 222 -6.31 -0.85 -16.97
N ILE A 223 -6.73 -1.87 -17.72
CA ILE A 223 -7.95 -1.84 -18.54
C ILE A 223 -9.18 -1.71 -17.65
N ASN A 224 -9.24 -2.51 -16.57
CA ASN A 224 -10.37 -2.52 -15.66
C ASN A 224 -10.48 -1.25 -14.79
N ALA A 225 -9.38 -0.53 -14.58
CA ALA A 225 -9.37 0.70 -13.78
C ALA A 225 -10.24 1.81 -14.41
N GLY A 226 -10.27 1.93 -15.74
CA GLY A 226 -11.07 2.94 -16.45
C GLY A 226 -10.64 4.39 -16.19
N ASP A 227 -9.39 4.61 -15.73
CA ASP A 227 -8.87 5.89 -15.26
C ASP A 227 -7.98 6.63 -16.30
N GLY A 228 -7.99 6.17 -17.55
CA GLY A 228 -7.15 6.73 -18.61
C GLY A 228 -7.36 8.22 -18.86
N TYR A 229 -8.60 8.71 -18.73
CA TYR A 229 -8.89 10.12 -18.81
C TYR A 229 -8.29 10.90 -17.63
N THR A 230 -8.44 10.38 -16.41
CA THR A 230 -7.89 10.99 -15.20
C THR A 230 -6.37 11.16 -15.30
N ILE A 231 -5.66 10.09 -15.69
CA ILE A 231 -4.21 10.13 -15.89
C ILE A 231 -3.82 11.15 -16.94
N LYS A 232 -4.50 11.14 -18.10
CA LYS A 232 -4.25 12.11 -19.18
C LYS A 232 -4.43 13.54 -18.67
N SER A 233 -5.54 13.84 -17.99
CA SER A 233 -5.85 15.16 -17.47
C SER A 233 -4.79 15.65 -16.48
N LEU A 234 -4.32 14.76 -15.58
CA LEU A 234 -3.23 15.06 -14.66
C LEU A 234 -1.90 15.35 -15.37
N ILE A 235 -1.54 14.55 -16.36
CA ILE A 235 -0.34 14.79 -17.17
C ILE A 235 -0.42 16.18 -17.85
N GLU A 236 -1.58 16.52 -18.40
CA GLU A 236 -1.80 17.84 -19.02
C GLU A 236 -1.68 18.98 -18.00
N SER A 237 -2.14 18.78 -16.76
CA SER A 237 -1.98 19.76 -15.67
C SER A 237 -0.49 19.95 -15.30
N ILE A 238 0.28 18.85 -15.24
CA ILE A 238 1.74 18.89 -15.01
C ILE A 238 2.44 19.66 -16.16
N ILE A 239 2.06 19.40 -17.40
CA ILE A 239 2.61 20.10 -18.58
C ILE A 239 2.33 21.60 -18.53
N ARG A 240 1.16 22.01 -17.99
CA ARG A 240 0.84 23.43 -17.76
C ARG A 240 1.58 24.04 -16.57
N GLY A 241 2.36 23.26 -15.82
CA GLY A 241 3.13 23.74 -14.67
C GLY A 241 2.28 24.00 -13.42
N GLU A 242 1.15 23.30 -13.27
CA GLU A 242 0.21 23.51 -12.17
C GLU A 242 0.61 22.77 -10.91
N ASP A 243 0.41 23.43 -9.75
CA ASP A 243 0.43 22.87 -8.40
C ASP A 243 1.77 22.29 -7.92
N PHE A 244 2.91 22.60 -8.54
CA PHE A 244 4.22 22.23 -8.02
C PHE A 244 4.46 22.81 -6.62
N VAL A 245 5.21 22.10 -5.77
CA VAL A 245 5.32 22.41 -4.34
C VAL A 245 6.67 23.04 -3.95
N ASP A 246 7.47 23.49 -4.90
CA ASP A 246 8.84 24.01 -4.70
C ASP A 246 8.97 25.06 -3.57
N ALA A 247 8.01 25.96 -3.47
CA ALA A 247 7.98 26.97 -2.43
C ALA A 247 7.27 26.48 -1.17
N GLN A 248 6.16 25.76 -1.35
CA GLN A 248 5.25 25.35 -0.28
C GLN A 248 5.89 24.35 0.68
N VAL A 249 6.71 23.40 0.20
CA VAL A 249 7.37 22.41 1.07
C VAL A 249 8.26 23.05 2.13
N LYS A 250 8.81 24.24 1.89
CA LYS A 250 9.64 24.99 2.85
C LYS A 250 8.84 25.51 4.05
N THR A 251 7.52 25.57 3.93
CA THR A 251 6.64 25.98 5.04
C THR A 251 6.27 24.81 5.95
N ILE A 252 6.50 23.57 5.55
CA ILE A 252 6.17 22.38 6.32
C ILE A 252 7.05 22.30 7.58
N LYS A 253 6.40 22.25 8.74
CA LYS A 253 7.04 22.13 10.07
C LYS A 253 6.76 20.78 10.73
N GLN A 254 5.81 20.01 10.20
CA GLN A 254 5.47 18.68 10.70
C GLN A 254 6.69 17.77 10.63
N PRO A 255 6.88 16.89 11.63
CA PRO A 255 7.87 15.84 11.51
C PRO A 255 7.64 15.08 10.20
N THR A 256 8.68 14.92 9.40
CA THR A 256 8.57 14.31 8.06
C THR A 256 9.59 13.18 7.91
N LEU A 257 9.12 12.01 7.53
CA LEU A 257 9.94 10.91 7.05
C LEU A 257 9.89 10.87 5.53
N ILE A 258 11.04 10.89 4.89
CA ILE A 258 11.19 10.75 3.44
C ILE A 258 11.80 9.36 3.22
N VAL A 259 11.11 8.50 2.46
CA VAL A 259 11.58 7.16 2.10
C VAL A 259 11.75 7.11 0.60
N TRP A 260 12.89 6.58 0.14
CA TRP A 260 13.19 6.56 -1.29
C TRP A 260 13.85 5.27 -1.72
N GLY A 261 13.37 4.69 -2.82
CA GLY A 261 14.06 3.60 -3.49
C GLY A 261 15.28 4.11 -4.23
N LYS A 262 16.45 3.53 -3.95
CA LYS A 262 17.72 3.99 -4.55
C LYS A 262 17.75 3.87 -6.07
N GLN A 263 17.04 2.89 -6.61
CA GLN A 263 16.96 2.60 -8.03
C GLN A 263 15.62 3.01 -8.65
N ASP A 264 14.97 4.01 -8.08
CA ASP A 264 13.74 4.58 -8.64
C ASP A 264 14.01 5.14 -10.04
N GLY A 265 13.27 4.65 -11.03
CA GLY A 265 13.38 5.08 -12.43
C GLY A 265 12.41 6.18 -12.82
N LEU A 266 11.50 6.61 -11.91
CA LEU A 266 10.50 7.65 -12.16
C LEU A 266 10.84 8.98 -11.48
N THR A 267 11.11 8.92 -10.17
CA THR A 267 11.49 10.09 -9.37
C THR A 267 12.89 9.84 -8.80
N PRO A 268 13.90 10.62 -9.21
CA PRO A 268 15.28 10.35 -8.82
C PRO A 268 15.49 10.61 -7.32
N VAL A 269 16.41 9.88 -6.68
CA VAL A 269 16.80 10.05 -5.27
C VAL A 269 17.15 11.51 -4.93
N SER A 270 17.67 12.27 -5.91
CA SER A 270 17.95 13.70 -5.76
C SER A 270 16.73 14.53 -5.37
N ASP A 271 15.52 14.10 -5.74
CA ASP A 271 14.28 14.74 -5.29
C ASP A 271 14.02 14.45 -3.81
N GLY A 272 14.30 13.24 -3.33
CA GLY A 272 14.27 12.90 -1.91
C GLY A 272 15.28 13.74 -1.09
N GLU A 273 16.49 13.95 -1.61
CA GLU A 273 17.49 14.84 -1.03
C GLU A 273 17.01 16.30 -1.03
N ARG A 274 16.28 16.70 -2.08
CA ARG A 274 15.68 18.03 -2.18
C ARG A 274 14.59 18.21 -1.13
N PHE A 275 13.67 17.24 -0.94
CA PHE A 275 12.70 17.27 0.15
C PHE A 275 13.38 17.35 1.52
N LYS A 276 14.45 16.55 1.74
CA LYS A 276 15.23 16.58 2.99
C LYS A 276 15.85 17.94 3.26
N ARG A 277 16.34 18.62 2.25
CA ARG A 277 16.92 19.95 2.38
C ARG A 277 15.86 21.02 2.64
N ASP A 278 14.71 20.92 1.95
CA ASP A 278 13.69 21.98 1.94
C ASP A 278 12.70 21.85 3.11
N ILE A 279 12.50 20.68 3.70
CA ILE A 279 11.68 20.44 4.89
C ILE A 279 12.60 20.37 6.13
N SER A 280 12.60 21.40 6.96
CA SER A 280 13.55 21.54 8.06
C SER A 280 13.49 20.42 9.11
N ASN A 281 12.28 19.88 9.37
CA ASN A 281 12.05 18.82 10.36
C ASN A 281 11.85 17.46 9.65
N SER A 282 12.84 17.03 8.86
CA SER A 282 12.74 15.80 8.09
C SER A 282 13.93 14.87 8.27
N THR A 283 13.73 13.60 8.01
CA THR A 283 14.75 12.57 7.86
C THR A 283 14.58 11.86 6.54
N LEU A 284 15.68 11.46 5.90
CA LEU A 284 15.70 10.70 4.64
C LEU A 284 16.21 9.29 4.91
N LEU A 285 15.45 8.30 4.45
CA LEU A 285 15.83 6.89 4.38
C LEU A 285 15.88 6.49 2.90
N VAL A 286 17.05 6.11 2.43
CA VAL A 286 17.24 5.55 1.08
C VAL A 286 17.37 4.04 1.19
N ILE A 287 16.50 3.29 0.52
CA ILE A 287 16.45 1.84 0.54
C ILE A 287 17.13 1.30 -0.72
N ASP A 288 18.20 0.49 -0.53
CA ASP A 288 18.93 -0.11 -1.64
C ASP A 288 18.18 -1.30 -2.26
N GLN A 289 18.46 -1.59 -3.55
CA GLN A 289 17.78 -2.64 -4.32
C GLN A 289 16.25 -2.46 -4.29
N CYS A 290 15.80 -1.25 -4.52
CA CYS A 290 14.40 -0.84 -4.46
C CYS A 290 14.10 0.20 -5.54
N GLY A 291 12.99 0.03 -6.23
CA GLY A 291 12.47 0.99 -7.21
C GLY A 291 11.51 2.00 -6.57
N HIS A 292 10.50 2.41 -7.33
CA HIS A 292 9.55 3.48 -7.02
C HIS A 292 8.49 3.14 -5.94
N VAL A 293 8.47 1.91 -5.44
CA VAL A 293 7.43 1.42 -4.52
C VAL A 293 8.02 0.64 -3.35
N PRO A 294 8.80 1.28 -2.46
CA PRO A 294 9.36 0.66 -1.26
C PRO A 294 8.32 -0.05 -0.38
N ASN A 295 7.11 0.49 -0.31
CA ASN A 295 5.98 -0.10 0.42
C ASN A 295 5.58 -1.49 -0.10
N VAL A 296 5.96 -1.82 -1.33
CA VAL A 296 5.72 -3.11 -1.99
C VAL A 296 6.99 -3.95 -2.04
N GLU A 297 8.08 -3.43 -2.64
CA GLU A 297 9.31 -4.20 -2.87
C GLU A 297 10.09 -4.48 -1.58
N LYS A 298 10.04 -3.58 -0.62
CA LYS A 298 10.72 -3.62 0.69
C LYS A 298 9.75 -3.40 1.85
N ALA A 299 8.55 -3.97 1.75
CA ALA A 299 7.44 -3.71 2.66
C ALA A 299 7.82 -3.86 4.16
N ARG A 300 8.66 -4.84 4.53
CA ARG A 300 9.09 -5.02 5.92
C ARG A 300 9.93 -3.84 6.42
N GLU A 301 10.88 -3.38 5.61
CA GLU A 301 11.76 -2.28 5.94
C GLU A 301 10.99 -0.96 5.98
N PHE A 302 10.16 -0.72 4.97
CA PHE A 302 9.25 0.42 4.92
C PHE A 302 8.33 0.48 6.14
N ASN A 303 7.62 -0.61 6.46
CA ASN A 303 6.70 -0.67 7.60
C ASN A 303 7.43 -0.43 8.93
N ALA A 304 8.63 -1.00 9.12
CA ALA A 304 9.42 -0.79 10.32
C ALA A 304 9.82 0.69 10.50
N ALA A 305 10.26 1.35 9.41
CA ALA A 305 10.62 2.75 9.43
C ALA A 305 9.42 3.65 9.72
N VAL A 306 8.28 3.41 9.05
CA VAL A 306 7.05 4.18 9.25
C VAL A 306 6.50 3.99 10.66
N LEU A 307 6.44 2.76 11.18
CA LEU A 307 5.96 2.48 12.54
C LEU A 307 6.83 3.14 13.61
N LYS A 308 8.16 3.10 13.44
CA LYS A 308 9.10 3.78 14.33
C LYS A 308 8.86 5.28 14.31
N PHE A 309 8.79 5.87 13.12
CA PHE A 309 8.58 7.32 12.95
C PHE A 309 7.22 7.78 13.49
N LEU A 310 6.13 7.08 13.19
CA LEU A 310 4.81 7.43 13.70
C LEU A 310 4.72 7.29 15.22
N GLY A 311 5.48 6.36 15.82
CA GLY A 311 5.59 6.19 17.27
C GLY A 311 6.43 7.26 17.98
N GLY A 312 7.04 8.19 17.28
CA GLY A 312 7.83 9.30 17.86
C GLY A 312 9.27 8.93 18.23
N GLN A 313 9.82 7.87 17.63
CA GLN A 313 11.18 7.36 17.89
C GLN A 313 12.14 7.67 16.74
#